data_5adb599b0ccbae01f1b45576658d980c
#
_entry.id   5adb599b0ccbae01f1b45576658d980c
#
_cell.length_a   1.000
_cell.length_b   1.000
_cell.length_c   1.000
_cell.angle_alpha   90.00
_cell.angle_beta   90.00
_cell.angle_gamma   90.00
#
_symmetry.space_group_name_H-M   'P 1'
#
loop_
_entity.id
_entity.type
_entity.pdbx_description
1 polymer ?
#
loop_
_entity_poly.entity_id
_entity_poly.type
_entity_poly.pdbx_seq_one_letter_code
_entity_poly.pdbx_strand_id
1 'polypeptide(L)'
;HSDSVNGVFPDIRTTDGTTWQSISANMPPALPGEASFAASGTCVATQGGRNAWIATGGSAIARILATRDGGDTWNAYDTPLVSSPSAGAISVAFRNPWNGIVGGGDLGSNDSADAATSNDGGRTWTLTNKPPVQGSIFCLSYVQGIGHHDLEAGDHDYDNAVVITAETAPNFDSGSAAWTPDEGQTWFQLPGVSGYWAVAFATPKAGWFVGNGGQILKISF
;
A
#
# COMPACT_ATOMS: atom_id res chain seq x y z
N HIS A 1 -8.04 -8.49 8.91
CA HIS A 1 -8.19 -9.00 7.53
C HIS A 1 -7.25 -10.17 7.31
N SER A 2 -7.68 -11.18 6.56
CA SER A 2 -6.83 -12.30 6.16
C SER A 2 -7.14 -12.74 4.72
N ASP A 3 -6.35 -13.70 4.21
CA ASP A 3 -6.58 -14.30 2.92
C ASP A 3 -7.97 -14.92 2.80
N SER A 4 -8.49 -14.99 1.60
CA SER A 4 -9.83 -15.54 1.39
C SER A 4 -9.86 -17.05 1.67
N VAL A 5 -10.93 -17.50 2.31
CA VAL A 5 -11.22 -18.90 2.57
C VAL A 5 -12.59 -19.23 2.01
N ASN A 6 -12.65 -20.18 1.08
CA ASN A 6 -13.89 -20.59 0.40
C ASN A 6 -14.65 -19.41 -0.25
N GLY A 7 -13.92 -18.46 -0.84
CA GLY A 7 -14.50 -17.29 -1.51
C GLY A 7 -14.98 -16.16 -0.57
N VAL A 8 -14.64 -16.23 0.71
CA VAL A 8 -14.98 -15.22 1.73
C VAL A 8 -13.70 -14.69 2.36
N PHE A 9 -13.61 -13.37 2.55
CA PHE A 9 -12.57 -12.76 3.35
C PHE A 9 -12.96 -12.81 4.84
N PRO A 10 -12.24 -13.58 5.68
CA PRO A 10 -12.40 -13.49 7.12
C PRO A 10 -11.92 -12.13 7.62
N ASP A 11 -12.86 -11.35 8.13
CA ASP A 11 -12.54 -10.02 8.63
C ASP A 11 -13.19 -9.77 9.98
N ILE A 12 -12.48 -9.08 10.85
CA ILE A 12 -12.94 -8.74 12.19
C ILE A 12 -12.73 -7.25 12.46
N ARG A 13 -13.63 -6.67 13.23
CA ARG A 13 -13.59 -5.27 13.63
C ARG A 13 -13.74 -5.13 15.15
N THR A 14 -13.06 -4.15 15.71
CA THR A 14 -13.29 -3.68 17.08
C THR A 14 -13.54 -2.18 17.09
N THR A 15 -14.34 -1.69 18.04
CA THR A 15 -14.55 -0.27 18.31
C THR A 15 -14.03 0.16 19.68
N ASP A 16 -13.63 -0.80 20.51
CA ASP A 16 -13.17 -0.59 21.89
C ASP A 16 -11.79 -1.24 22.18
N GLY A 17 -11.20 -1.94 21.18
CA GLY A 17 -9.95 -2.68 21.33
C GLY A 17 -10.05 -3.96 22.16
N THR A 18 -11.23 -4.28 22.70
CA THR A 18 -11.45 -5.39 23.65
C THR A 18 -12.37 -6.45 23.05
N THR A 19 -13.49 -6.01 22.49
CA THR A 19 -14.47 -6.89 21.84
C THR A 19 -14.29 -6.86 20.33
N TRP A 20 -14.31 -8.06 19.72
CA TRP A 20 -14.11 -8.24 18.29
C TRP A 20 -15.34 -8.87 17.65
N GLN A 21 -15.77 -8.32 16.54
CA GLN A 21 -16.91 -8.80 15.77
C GLN A 21 -16.48 -9.21 14.39
N SER A 22 -16.98 -10.35 13.89
CA SER A 22 -16.82 -10.70 12.48
C SER A 22 -17.65 -9.77 11.61
N ILE A 23 -17.00 -9.21 10.60
CA ILE A 23 -17.63 -8.41 9.54
C ILE A 23 -17.47 -9.06 8.17
N SER A 24 -17.12 -10.33 8.13
CA SER A 24 -16.90 -11.09 6.88
C SER A 24 -18.12 -11.09 5.95
N ALA A 25 -19.33 -11.03 6.51
CA ALA A 25 -20.58 -10.93 5.73
C ALA A 25 -20.75 -9.58 5.01
N ASN A 26 -20.00 -8.56 5.40
CA ASN A 26 -20.02 -7.22 4.80
C ASN A 26 -19.02 -7.11 3.64
N MET A 27 -18.10 -8.08 3.53
CA MET A 27 -17.05 -8.09 2.51
C MET A 27 -17.61 -8.51 1.15
N PRO A 28 -17.08 -7.96 0.04
CA PRO A 28 -17.41 -8.47 -1.28
C PRO A 28 -16.90 -9.90 -1.44
N PRO A 29 -17.53 -10.72 -2.31
CA PRO A 29 -17.03 -12.05 -2.62
C PRO A 29 -15.59 -12.00 -3.14
N ALA A 30 -14.75 -12.90 -2.66
CA ALA A 30 -13.39 -13.04 -3.16
C ALA A 30 -13.40 -13.72 -4.54
N LEU A 31 -12.49 -13.30 -5.40
CA LEU A 31 -12.20 -13.99 -6.66
C LEU A 31 -11.44 -15.29 -6.37
N PRO A 32 -11.44 -16.25 -7.30
CA PRO A 32 -10.66 -17.48 -7.14
C PRO A 32 -9.16 -17.18 -6.92
N GLY A 33 -8.62 -17.66 -5.80
CA GLY A 33 -7.21 -17.45 -5.43
C GLY A 33 -6.88 -16.08 -4.83
N GLU A 34 -7.86 -15.18 -4.71
CA GLU A 34 -7.61 -13.84 -4.19
C GLU A 34 -7.16 -13.85 -2.73
N ALA A 35 -6.12 -13.10 -2.46
CA ALA A 35 -5.46 -13.00 -1.16
C ALA A 35 -4.94 -11.59 -0.90
N SER A 36 -4.53 -11.31 0.33
CA SER A 36 -3.82 -10.09 0.68
C SER A 36 -2.36 -10.42 0.96
N PHE A 37 -1.46 -9.78 0.21
CA PHE A 37 -0.03 -9.97 0.42
C PHE A 37 0.45 -9.15 1.62
N ALA A 38 0.49 -9.76 2.79
CA ALA A 38 0.79 -9.08 4.06
C ALA A 38 2.31 -8.96 4.35
N ALA A 39 3.14 -8.78 3.32
CA ALA A 39 4.61 -8.78 3.45
C ALA A 39 5.13 -7.68 4.39
N SER A 40 4.59 -6.46 4.28
CA SER A 40 5.02 -5.31 5.09
C SER A 40 3.99 -4.82 6.10
N GLY A 41 2.79 -5.44 6.13
CA GLY A 41 1.67 -4.96 6.93
C GLY A 41 0.97 -3.71 6.38
N THR A 42 1.37 -3.21 5.20
CA THR A 42 0.79 -2.01 4.56
C THR A 42 -0.23 -2.34 3.48
N CYS A 43 -0.75 -3.54 3.48
CA CYS A 43 -1.88 -3.92 2.63
C CYS A 43 -3.21 -3.28 3.06
N VAL A 44 -3.25 -2.63 4.22
CA VAL A 44 -4.43 -1.92 4.75
C VAL A 44 -4.08 -0.46 5.03
N ALA A 45 -4.91 0.45 4.54
CA ALA A 45 -4.85 1.88 4.83
C ALA A 45 -6.15 2.36 5.47
N THR A 46 -6.06 3.37 6.33
CA THR A 46 -7.22 4.01 6.96
C THR A 46 -7.12 5.52 6.91
N GLN A 47 -8.27 6.19 6.81
CA GLN A 47 -8.36 7.65 6.90
C GLN A 47 -9.57 8.08 7.73
N GLY A 48 -9.30 8.75 8.84
CA GLY A 48 -10.33 9.05 9.84
C GLY A 48 -10.92 7.76 10.44
N GLY A 49 -12.09 7.86 11.04
CA GLY A 49 -12.75 6.73 11.70
C GLY A 49 -13.65 5.87 10.80
N ARG A 50 -13.77 6.20 9.50
CA ARG A 50 -14.79 5.57 8.63
C ARG A 50 -14.25 5.01 7.32
N ASN A 51 -13.13 5.49 6.83
CA ASN A 51 -12.57 5.04 5.55
C ASN A 51 -11.46 4.02 5.78
N ALA A 52 -11.52 2.93 5.03
CA ALA A 52 -10.44 1.95 4.98
C ALA A 52 -10.36 1.32 3.58
N TRP A 53 -9.16 0.90 3.22
CA TRP A 53 -8.85 0.24 1.95
C TRP A 53 -7.94 -0.95 2.21
N ILE A 54 -8.18 -2.03 1.47
CA ILE A 54 -7.40 -3.27 1.55
C ILE A 54 -6.94 -3.62 0.14
N ALA A 55 -5.64 -3.83 -0.01
CA ALA A 55 -5.04 -4.27 -1.27
C ALA A 55 -5.11 -5.80 -1.38
N THR A 56 -5.51 -6.30 -2.54
CA THR A 56 -5.60 -7.74 -2.82
C THR A 56 -5.01 -8.09 -4.19
N GLY A 57 -4.60 -9.34 -4.33
CA GLY A 57 -4.04 -9.91 -5.56
C GLY A 57 -4.15 -11.44 -5.54
N GLY A 58 -3.25 -12.14 -6.24
CA GLY A 58 -3.28 -13.60 -6.28
C GLY A 58 -4.36 -14.18 -7.20
N SER A 59 -5.04 -13.34 -7.95
CA SER A 59 -6.16 -13.71 -8.82
C SER A 59 -6.00 -13.13 -10.23
N ALA A 60 -7.03 -13.23 -11.04
CA ALA A 60 -7.02 -12.68 -12.41
C ALA A 60 -6.95 -11.13 -12.42
N ILE A 61 -7.39 -10.48 -11.35
CA ILE A 61 -7.43 -9.01 -11.24
C ILE A 61 -6.97 -8.63 -9.82
N ALA A 62 -6.08 -7.66 -9.72
CA ALA A 62 -5.72 -7.01 -8.46
C ALA A 62 -6.80 -5.98 -8.11
N ARG A 63 -7.28 -6.00 -6.86
CA ARG A 63 -8.38 -5.15 -6.43
C ARG A 63 -8.02 -4.35 -5.18
N ILE A 64 -8.76 -3.26 -4.98
CA ILE A 64 -8.86 -2.56 -3.71
C ILE A 64 -10.26 -2.78 -3.15
N LEU A 65 -10.34 -3.34 -1.95
CA LEU A 65 -11.57 -3.41 -1.18
C LEU A 65 -11.67 -2.14 -0.35
N ALA A 66 -12.78 -1.41 -0.43
CA ALA A 66 -12.91 -0.12 0.24
C ALA A 66 -14.23 0.01 1.01
N THR A 67 -14.14 0.62 2.18
CA THR A 67 -15.29 1.05 3.01
C THR A 67 -15.23 2.55 3.27
N ARG A 68 -16.40 3.16 3.47
CA ARG A 68 -16.56 4.58 3.85
C ARG A 68 -17.47 4.78 5.07
N ASP A 69 -17.89 3.70 5.66
CA ASP A 69 -18.85 3.67 6.78
C ASP A 69 -18.34 2.88 8.00
N GLY A 70 -17.00 2.66 8.07
CA GLY A 70 -16.35 1.95 9.17
C GLY A 70 -16.47 0.44 9.07
N GLY A 71 -16.68 -0.09 7.86
CA GLY A 71 -16.76 -1.52 7.60
C GLY A 71 -18.19 -2.09 7.63
N ASP A 72 -19.21 -1.24 7.65
CA ASP A 72 -20.59 -1.70 7.55
C ASP A 72 -20.93 -2.16 6.12
N THR A 73 -20.32 -1.51 5.12
CA THR A 73 -20.35 -1.96 3.72
C THR A 73 -18.96 -1.88 3.09
N TRP A 74 -18.64 -2.86 2.24
CA TRP A 74 -17.41 -2.89 1.47
C TRP A 74 -17.70 -3.07 -0.01
N ASN A 75 -16.90 -2.43 -0.84
CA ASN A 75 -16.95 -2.55 -2.30
C ASN A 75 -15.58 -2.94 -2.83
N ALA A 76 -15.56 -3.71 -3.92
CA ALA A 76 -14.32 -4.05 -4.61
C ALA A 76 -14.18 -3.20 -5.87
N TYR A 77 -12.98 -2.69 -6.11
CA TYR A 77 -12.62 -1.87 -7.26
C TYR A 77 -11.37 -2.44 -7.92
N ASP A 78 -11.45 -2.65 -9.23
CA ASP A 78 -10.36 -3.19 -10.02
C ASP A 78 -9.22 -2.17 -10.14
N THR A 79 -7.98 -2.68 -10.14
CA THR A 79 -6.79 -1.87 -10.42
C THR A 79 -6.15 -2.30 -11.74
N PRO A 80 -5.39 -1.42 -12.39
CA PRO A 80 -4.64 -1.76 -13.60
C PRO A 80 -3.30 -2.46 -13.31
N LEU A 81 -3.00 -2.81 -12.06
CA LEU A 81 -1.75 -3.47 -11.69
C LEU A 81 -1.67 -4.88 -12.27
N VAL A 82 -0.45 -5.35 -12.51
CA VAL A 82 -0.22 -6.74 -12.89
C VAL A 82 -0.85 -7.68 -11.87
N SER A 83 -1.53 -8.73 -12.34
CA SER A 83 -2.16 -9.71 -11.47
C SER A 83 -2.06 -11.13 -12.01
N SER A 84 -1.73 -12.05 -11.13
CA SER A 84 -1.57 -13.48 -11.36
C SER A 84 -1.62 -14.20 -10.02
N PRO A 85 -1.51 -15.54 -9.94
CA PRO A 85 -1.42 -16.23 -8.66
C PRO A 85 -0.27 -15.77 -7.72
N SER A 86 0.77 -15.13 -8.28
CA SER A 86 1.91 -14.56 -7.55
C SER A 86 2.00 -13.04 -7.63
N ALA A 87 1.03 -12.37 -8.27
CA ALA A 87 1.06 -10.94 -8.52
C ALA A 87 -0.20 -10.23 -8.05
N GLY A 88 -0.07 -8.94 -7.77
CA GLY A 88 -1.20 -8.09 -7.44
C GLY A 88 -0.84 -6.84 -6.67
N ALA A 89 -1.84 -6.23 -6.07
CA ALA A 89 -1.67 -5.11 -5.17
C ALA A 89 -1.16 -5.61 -3.80
N ILE A 90 -0.06 -5.03 -3.33
CA ILE A 90 0.62 -5.46 -2.10
C ILE A 90 0.49 -4.39 -1.03
N SER A 91 0.63 -3.13 -1.38
CA SER A 91 0.64 -2.00 -0.44
C SER A 91 -0.26 -0.88 -0.94
N VAL A 92 -1.00 -0.26 -0.02
CA VAL A 92 -1.89 0.86 -0.33
C VAL A 92 -1.76 1.95 0.73
N ALA A 93 -1.75 3.22 0.31
CA ALA A 93 -1.80 4.36 1.21
C ALA A 93 -2.73 5.45 0.67
N PHE A 94 -3.32 6.20 1.59
CA PHE A 94 -4.15 7.35 1.28
C PHE A 94 -3.67 8.55 2.11
N ARG A 95 -3.44 9.71 1.46
CA ARG A 95 -3.10 10.96 2.15
C ARG A 95 -4.33 11.72 2.65
N ASN A 96 -5.48 11.44 2.06
CA ASN A 96 -6.79 11.96 2.47
C ASN A 96 -7.88 11.00 1.95
N PRO A 97 -9.17 11.20 2.24
CA PRO A 97 -10.23 10.28 1.83
C PRO A 97 -10.42 10.08 0.32
N TRP A 98 -9.77 10.90 -0.51
CA TRP A 98 -9.95 10.89 -1.96
C TRP A 98 -8.71 10.44 -2.74
N ASN A 99 -7.52 10.87 -2.27
CA ASN A 99 -6.28 10.66 -2.99
C ASN A 99 -5.45 9.57 -2.33
N GLY A 100 -5.10 8.57 -3.11
CA GLY A 100 -4.32 7.43 -2.68
C GLY A 100 -3.46 6.85 -3.78
N ILE A 101 -2.53 6.00 -3.37
CA ILE A 101 -1.63 5.26 -4.23
C ILE A 101 -1.62 3.79 -3.81
N VAL A 102 -1.55 2.89 -4.76
CA VAL A 102 -1.35 1.46 -4.58
C VAL A 102 -0.10 1.03 -5.32
N GLY A 103 0.64 0.11 -4.75
CA GLY A 103 1.82 -0.49 -5.37
C GLY A 103 1.79 -2.01 -5.24
N GLY A 104 2.48 -2.66 -6.17
CA GLY A 104 2.55 -4.10 -6.20
C GLY A 104 3.56 -4.63 -7.20
N GLY A 105 3.23 -5.77 -7.80
CA GLY A 105 4.07 -6.47 -8.76
C GLY A 105 3.88 -7.97 -8.68
N ASP A 106 4.72 -8.70 -9.40
CA ASP A 106 4.78 -10.18 -9.38
C ASP A 106 5.93 -10.63 -8.49
N LEU A 107 5.62 -11.35 -7.41
CA LEU A 107 6.61 -11.89 -6.46
C LEU A 107 7.61 -12.87 -7.11
N GLY A 108 7.30 -13.39 -8.30
CA GLY A 108 8.19 -14.24 -9.08
C GLY A 108 9.07 -13.49 -10.09
N SER A 109 8.96 -12.17 -10.20
CA SER A 109 9.66 -11.36 -11.21
C SER A 109 10.40 -10.19 -10.56
N ASN A 110 11.62 -9.95 -11.06
CA ASN A 110 12.45 -8.84 -10.58
C ASN A 110 12.28 -7.54 -11.40
N ASP A 111 11.32 -7.48 -12.31
CA ASP A 111 11.04 -6.29 -13.13
C ASP A 111 9.53 -6.03 -13.27
N SER A 112 8.79 -6.23 -12.21
CA SER A 112 7.33 -6.17 -12.21
C SER A 112 6.74 -5.06 -11.33
N ALA A 113 7.56 -4.27 -10.67
CA ALA A 113 7.08 -3.15 -9.86
C ALA A 113 6.17 -2.23 -10.66
N ASP A 114 4.95 -2.06 -10.21
CA ASP A 114 3.98 -1.12 -10.74
C ASP A 114 3.23 -0.39 -9.63
N ALA A 115 2.72 0.78 -9.95
CA ALA A 115 1.92 1.57 -9.03
C ALA A 115 0.79 2.27 -9.78
N ALA A 116 -0.28 2.58 -9.08
CA ALA A 116 -1.42 3.33 -9.62
C ALA A 116 -1.97 4.31 -8.57
N THR A 117 -2.51 5.43 -9.04
CA THR A 117 -3.11 6.46 -8.19
C THR A 117 -4.61 6.54 -8.39
N SER A 118 -5.29 7.00 -7.36
CA SER A 118 -6.72 7.31 -7.34
C SER A 118 -6.94 8.70 -6.76
N ASN A 119 -7.91 9.44 -7.32
CA ASN A 119 -8.36 10.74 -6.81
C ASN A 119 -9.86 10.76 -6.45
N ASP A 120 -10.49 9.60 -6.42
CA ASP A 120 -11.93 9.43 -6.13
C ASP A 120 -12.18 8.47 -4.96
N GLY A 121 -11.12 8.26 -4.13
CA GLY A 121 -11.14 7.42 -2.94
C GLY A 121 -11.05 5.94 -3.24
N GLY A 122 -10.31 5.57 -4.27
CA GLY A 122 -10.03 4.19 -4.61
C GLY A 122 -11.09 3.52 -5.48
N ARG A 123 -11.98 4.30 -6.12
CA ARG A 123 -12.98 3.73 -7.04
C ARG A 123 -12.42 3.49 -8.42
N THR A 124 -11.57 4.40 -8.88
CA THR A 124 -10.84 4.26 -10.15
C THR A 124 -9.35 4.48 -9.93
N TRP A 125 -8.53 3.77 -10.72
CA TRP A 125 -7.09 3.76 -10.59
C TRP A 125 -6.41 3.97 -11.94
N THR A 126 -5.36 4.78 -11.97
CA THR A 126 -4.57 5.07 -13.17
C THR A 126 -3.10 4.74 -12.90
N LEU A 127 -2.48 3.96 -13.78
CA LEU A 127 -1.06 3.64 -13.67
C LEU A 127 -0.21 4.90 -13.63
N THR A 128 0.78 4.88 -12.75
CA THR A 128 1.87 5.87 -12.73
C THR A 128 2.91 5.57 -13.81
N ASN A 129 3.90 6.44 -13.96
CA ASN A 129 5.13 6.04 -14.63
C ASN A 129 5.77 4.88 -13.85
N LYS A 130 6.53 4.02 -14.56
CA LYS A 130 7.16 2.85 -13.94
C LYS A 130 8.19 3.30 -12.90
N PRO A 131 8.09 2.84 -11.64
CA PRO A 131 9.09 3.12 -10.63
C PRO A 131 10.45 2.49 -10.98
N PRO A 132 11.58 3.19 -10.76
CA PRO A 132 12.92 2.70 -11.07
C PRO A 132 13.45 1.78 -9.96
N VAL A 133 12.69 0.75 -9.61
CA VAL A 133 13.03 -0.24 -8.60
C VAL A 133 13.02 -1.64 -9.18
N GLN A 134 13.79 -2.53 -8.57
CA GLN A 134 13.78 -3.96 -8.89
C GLN A 134 12.85 -4.71 -7.94
N GLY A 135 12.16 -5.73 -8.45
CA GLY A 135 11.26 -6.58 -7.69
C GLY A 135 9.81 -6.07 -7.71
N SER A 136 9.09 -6.36 -6.65
CA SER A 136 7.72 -5.92 -6.40
C SER A 136 7.70 -4.87 -5.30
N ILE A 137 6.80 -3.90 -5.36
CA ILE A 137 6.63 -2.90 -4.28
C ILE A 137 6.02 -3.59 -3.07
N PHE A 138 6.78 -3.70 -1.99
CA PHE A 138 6.34 -4.30 -0.73
C PHE A 138 5.68 -3.29 0.19
N CYS A 139 6.20 -2.06 0.19
CA CYS A 139 5.67 -0.99 1.02
C CYS A 139 5.69 0.34 0.29
N LEU A 140 4.71 1.15 0.57
CA LEU A 140 4.70 2.57 0.19
C LEU A 140 4.11 3.42 1.32
N SER A 141 4.62 4.64 1.43
CA SER A 141 4.17 5.60 2.44
C SER A 141 4.23 7.01 1.87
N TYR A 142 3.16 7.78 2.12
CA TYR A 142 3.24 9.23 1.94
C TYR A 142 4.25 9.82 2.93
N VAL A 143 4.99 10.84 2.49
CA VAL A 143 6.02 11.52 3.29
C VAL A 143 5.42 12.31 4.45
N GLN A 144 4.18 12.72 4.34
CA GLN A 144 3.48 13.49 5.37
C GLN A 144 3.02 12.65 6.52
N GLY A 145 3.23 11.56 6.86
CA GLY A 145 2.65 10.88 8.04
C GLY A 145 1.12 10.98 8.14
N ILE A 146 0.52 10.07 8.83
CA ILE A 146 -0.93 10.02 9.01
C ILE A 146 -1.38 11.19 9.88
N GLY A 147 -2.20 12.08 9.33
CA GLY A 147 -2.96 13.08 10.10
C GLY A 147 -2.39 14.49 10.18
N HIS A 148 -1.41 14.88 9.36
CA HIS A 148 -0.96 16.27 9.33
C HIS A 148 -1.91 17.18 8.54
N HIS A 149 -2.64 18.01 9.28
CA HIS A 149 -3.41 19.12 8.75
C HIS A 149 -2.72 20.50 8.92
N ASP A 150 -1.57 20.54 9.59
CA ASP A 150 -0.89 21.78 9.96
C ASP A 150 0.53 21.78 9.38
N LEU A 151 0.67 22.26 8.15
CA LEU A 151 1.98 22.71 7.63
C LEU A 151 2.23 24.12 8.19
N GLU A 152 3.33 24.31 8.89
CA GLU A 152 3.82 25.63 9.22
C GLU A 152 4.22 26.36 7.93
N ALA A 153 3.94 27.66 7.85
CA ALA A 153 4.24 28.47 6.67
C ALA A 153 5.77 28.46 6.40
N GLY A 154 6.17 27.78 5.33
CA GLY A 154 7.58 27.63 4.92
C GLY A 154 8.06 26.20 4.69
N ASP A 155 7.30 25.18 5.04
CA ASP A 155 7.60 23.80 4.65
C ASP A 155 7.27 23.56 3.17
N HIS A 156 8.15 22.85 2.49
CA HIS A 156 7.90 22.40 1.12
C HIS A 156 6.64 21.50 1.10
N ASP A 157 5.83 21.68 0.08
CA ASP A 157 4.64 20.88 -0.15
C ASP A 157 5.02 19.43 -0.53
N TYR A 158 5.10 18.56 0.47
CA TYR A 158 5.31 17.12 0.28
C TYR A 158 3.99 16.34 0.24
N ASP A 159 2.85 17.01 0.04
CA ASP A 159 1.52 16.41 0.06
C ASP A 159 1.39 15.23 -0.91
N ASN A 160 2.08 15.30 -2.03
CA ASN A 160 2.08 14.30 -3.10
C ASN A 160 3.33 13.40 -3.08
N ALA A 161 4.24 13.61 -2.12
CA ALA A 161 5.46 12.82 -2.07
C ALA A 161 5.23 11.44 -1.44
N VAL A 162 5.72 10.42 -2.13
CA VAL A 162 5.62 9.01 -1.71
C VAL A 162 6.98 8.36 -1.78
N VAL A 163 7.30 7.55 -0.78
CA VAL A 163 8.47 6.67 -0.77
C VAL A 163 8.01 5.22 -0.89
N ILE A 164 8.69 4.44 -1.70
CA ILE A 164 8.43 3.01 -1.90
C ILE A 164 9.67 2.17 -1.57
N THR A 165 9.43 0.96 -1.07
CA THR A 165 10.42 -0.13 -1.03
C THR A 165 9.98 -1.26 -1.91
N ALA A 166 10.93 -1.89 -2.59
CA ALA A 166 10.68 -3.07 -3.41
C ALA A 166 11.68 -4.17 -3.06
N GLU A 167 11.26 -5.41 -3.17
CA GLU A 167 12.07 -6.59 -2.88
C GLU A 167 12.09 -7.55 -4.06
N THR A 168 13.19 -8.26 -4.21
CA THR A 168 13.44 -9.18 -5.32
C THR A 168 13.33 -10.64 -4.90
N ALA A 169 12.75 -11.46 -5.79
CA ALA A 169 12.72 -12.91 -5.63
C ALA A 169 14.14 -13.52 -5.79
N PRO A 170 14.40 -14.70 -5.21
CA PRO A 170 13.50 -15.54 -4.42
C PRO A 170 13.57 -15.28 -2.91
N ASN A 171 14.56 -14.55 -2.42
CA ASN A 171 14.83 -14.46 -0.98
C ASN A 171 14.22 -13.21 -0.32
N PHE A 172 13.80 -12.23 -1.12
CA PHE A 172 13.26 -10.94 -0.65
C PHE A 172 14.21 -10.24 0.34
N ASP A 173 15.52 -10.30 0.07
CA ASP A 173 16.59 -9.73 0.90
C ASP A 173 17.41 -8.67 0.16
N SER A 174 17.10 -8.46 -1.08
CA SER A 174 17.72 -7.47 -1.97
C SER A 174 16.64 -6.83 -2.81
N GLY A 175 16.57 -5.56 -2.77
CA GLY A 175 15.63 -4.78 -3.55
C GLY A 175 16.13 -3.36 -3.59
N SER A 176 15.29 -2.43 -3.86
CA SER A 176 15.64 -1.02 -3.94
C SER A 176 14.51 -0.13 -3.43
N ALA A 177 14.82 1.14 -3.24
CA ALA A 177 13.83 2.12 -2.85
C ALA A 177 13.85 3.29 -3.85
N ALA A 178 12.69 3.92 -3.99
CA ALA A 178 12.52 5.12 -4.78
C ALA A 178 11.54 6.07 -4.11
N TRP A 179 11.52 7.30 -4.56
CA TRP A 179 10.54 8.29 -4.15
C TRP A 179 10.01 9.08 -5.33
N THR A 180 8.86 9.68 -5.15
CA THR A 180 8.20 10.56 -6.11
C THR A 180 7.70 11.82 -5.39
N PRO A 181 7.84 13.02 -5.95
CA PRO A 181 7.25 14.24 -5.39
C PRO A 181 5.79 14.47 -5.84
N ASP A 182 5.30 13.69 -6.82
CA ASP A 182 4.12 14.00 -7.61
C ASP A 182 3.22 12.78 -7.87
N GLU A 183 3.12 11.88 -6.87
CA GLU A 183 2.31 10.65 -6.93
C GLU A 183 2.62 9.78 -8.17
N GLY A 184 3.92 9.66 -8.53
CA GLY A 184 4.39 8.73 -9.53
C GLY A 184 4.41 9.24 -10.97
N GLN A 185 4.26 10.55 -11.20
CA GLN A 185 4.53 11.14 -12.51
C GLN A 185 6.04 11.21 -12.76
N THR A 186 6.81 11.49 -11.72
CA THR A 186 8.29 11.46 -11.75
C THR A 186 8.81 10.59 -10.61
N TRP A 187 9.79 9.74 -10.89
CA TRP A 187 10.41 8.86 -9.90
C TRP A 187 11.90 9.09 -9.79
N PHE A 188 12.42 9.02 -8.56
CA PHE A 188 13.85 9.10 -8.27
C PHE A 188 14.25 7.89 -7.43
N GLN A 189 15.29 7.17 -7.86
CA GLN A 189 15.86 6.10 -7.07
C GLN A 189 16.53 6.65 -5.80
N LEU A 190 16.47 5.90 -4.70
CA LEU A 190 17.22 6.19 -3.47
C LEU A 190 18.50 5.33 -3.46
N PRO A 191 19.66 5.90 -3.81
CA PRO A 191 20.90 5.12 -3.91
C PRO A 191 21.32 4.56 -2.56
N GLY A 192 21.73 3.27 -2.55
CA GLY A 192 22.22 2.60 -1.36
C GLY A 192 21.14 2.18 -0.36
N VAL A 193 19.87 2.34 -0.69
CA VAL A 193 18.74 1.84 0.11
C VAL A 193 18.26 0.52 -0.49
N SER A 194 18.57 -0.60 0.18
CA SER A 194 18.20 -1.96 -0.25
C SER A 194 17.97 -2.88 0.94
N GLY A 195 17.13 -3.92 0.78
CA GLY A 195 16.79 -4.89 1.83
C GLY A 195 15.86 -4.34 2.92
N TYR A 196 15.05 -3.35 2.60
CA TYR A 196 14.07 -2.77 3.51
C TYR A 196 12.65 -3.14 3.09
N TRP A 197 11.92 -3.78 3.98
CA TRP A 197 10.58 -4.30 3.75
C TRP A 197 9.48 -3.27 3.96
N ALA A 198 9.72 -2.29 4.84
CA ALA A 198 8.72 -1.29 5.15
C ALA A 198 9.33 0.10 5.31
N VAL A 199 8.53 1.10 5.02
CA VAL A 199 8.82 2.51 5.24
C VAL A 199 7.61 3.21 5.82
N ALA A 200 7.83 4.10 6.78
CA ALA A 200 6.77 4.92 7.37
C ALA A 200 7.29 6.30 7.73
N PHE A 201 6.43 7.29 7.65
CA PHE A 201 6.71 8.67 8.03
C PHE A 201 5.76 9.13 9.14
N ALA A 202 6.32 9.76 10.18
CA ALA A 202 5.57 10.53 11.15
C ALA A 202 5.45 12.00 10.71
N THR A 203 6.51 12.52 10.08
CA THR A 203 6.60 13.86 9.46
C THR A 203 7.60 13.78 8.30
N PRO A 204 7.70 14.79 7.41
CA PRO A 204 8.75 14.82 6.38
C PRO A 204 10.18 14.70 6.94
N LYS A 205 10.41 15.18 8.17
CA LYS A 205 11.73 15.12 8.85
C LYS A 205 11.92 13.83 9.66
N ALA A 206 10.92 12.94 9.72
CA ALA A 206 10.92 11.76 10.56
C ALA A 206 10.31 10.56 9.86
N GLY A 207 11.08 9.95 8.98
CA GLY A 207 10.78 8.69 8.31
C GLY A 207 11.79 7.60 8.66
N TRP A 208 11.36 6.35 8.61
CA TRP A 208 12.21 5.20 8.85
C TRP A 208 11.91 4.07 7.88
N PHE A 209 12.98 3.47 7.40
CA PHE A 209 12.94 2.17 6.77
C PHE A 209 13.25 1.10 7.81
N VAL A 210 12.59 -0.04 7.74
CA VAL A 210 12.90 -1.24 8.53
C VAL A 210 13.04 -2.44 7.60
N GLY A 211 14.02 -3.29 7.87
CA GLY A 211 14.38 -4.38 6.98
C GLY A 211 14.93 -5.62 7.66
N ASN A 212 15.52 -6.48 6.87
CA ASN A 212 16.09 -7.74 7.30
C ASN A 212 17.16 -7.58 8.37
N GLY A 213 17.27 -8.56 9.27
CA GLY A 213 18.31 -8.55 10.31
C GLY A 213 18.19 -7.42 11.34
N GLY A 214 17.04 -6.76 11.45
CA GLY A 214 16.82 -5.66 12.37
C GLY A 214 17.40 -4.32 11.87
N GLN A 215 17.63 -4.18 10.57
CA GLN A 215 18.09 -2.94 9.98
C GLN A 215 17.06 -1.83 10.15
N ILE A 216 17.50 -0.65 10.56
CA ILE A 216 16.68 0.57 10.66
C ILE A 216 17.49 1.72 10.04
N LEU A 217 16.89 2.41 9.07
CA LEU A 217 17.48 3.57 8.42
C LEU A 217 16.53 4.76 8.53
N LYS A 218 17.03 5.87 9.04
CA LYS A 218 16.28 7.15 9.08
C LYS A 218 16.37 7.86 7.74
N ILE A 219 15.25 8.39 7.29
CA ILE A 219 15.17 9.27 6.12
C ILE A 219 14.46 10.58 6.50
N SER A 220 14.84 11.67 5.86
CA SER A 220 14.20 12.99 6.00
C SER A 220 14.21 13.74 4.67
N PHE A 221 13.18 14.52 4.42
CA PHE A 221 13.02 15.42 3.31
C PHE A 221 13.10 16.87 3.74
#